data_8bd2e032e15670a982114a4a7d650ae7
#
_entry.id   8bd2e032e15670a982114a4a7d650ae7
#
_cell.length_a   1.000
_cell.length_b   1.000
_cell.length_c   1.000
_cell.angle_alpha   90.00
_cell.angle_beta   90.00
_cell.angle_gamma   90.00
#
_symmetry.space_group_name_H-M   'P 1'
#
loop_
_entity.id
_entity.type
_entity.pdbx_description
1 polymer ?
#
loop_
_entity_poly.entity_id
_entity_poly.type
_entity_poly.pdbx_seq_one_letter_code
_entity_poly.pdbx_strand_id
1 'polypeptide(L)'
;MRAILLTALIGAAMIGAPHALNAGPAEYPDPSQAGMGPSSPPVAKQSCPNNDDALGVARVVEIDTTGGPGFGFQHYKAYDFLNPKEVVLTFDDGPLPTHTRTILAALAAECVKATFFTVGQLAGGYPDVLRQIVKGGHTVGTHTVKHPNLAKLPMEKAKAEIEKSVSIASRAAGAPVAPFFRFPYLRDSPQLLKYLGSRNIAVFSTDLDSFDFKRPRPKRLIKNIMSNLDKKGKGILLMHDIQPNTAKAMPELLKALKANGYKIVHLTAKAPVVTLAEYDKLTEKDVKGFAAGNQRPISSVVRTISGDQ
;
A
#
# COMPACT_ATOMS: atom_id res chain seq x y z
N MET A 1 20.11 -70.87 58.38
CA MET A 1 19.12 -70.21 57.53
C MET A 1 19.33 -68.70 57.61
N ARG A 2 19.92 -68.12 56.60
CA ARG A 2 20.35 -66.70 56.57
C ARG A 2 19.28 -65.90 55.84
N ALA A 3 18.69 -64.89 56.50
CA ALA A 3 17.78 -63.91 55.92
C ALA A 3 18.60 -62.78 55.34
N ILE A 4 18.34 -62.48 54.05
CA ILE A 4 18.91 -61.34 53.34
C ILE A 4 17.93 -60.19 53.40
N LEU A 5 18.30 -59.10 54.08
CA LEU A 5 17.56 -57.83 54.05
C LEU A 5 17.90 -57.12 52.74
N LEU A 6 16.84 -56.77 51.96
CA LEU A 6 16.93 -55.93 50.78
C LEU A 6 16.49 -54.51 51.19
N THR A 7 17.41 -53.56 51.19
CA THR A 7 17.15 -52.14 51.43
C THR A 7 16.76 -51.49 50.11
N ALA A 8 15.52 -50.99 50.01
CA ALA A 8 15.06 -50.21 48.89
C ALA A 8 15.38 -48.73 49.12
N LEU A 9 16.17 -48.12 48.23
CA LEU A 9 16.39 -46.68 48.18
C LEU A 9 15.22 -46.05 47.37
N ILE A 10 14.47 -45.20 48.04
CA ILE A 10 13.44 -44.35 47.39
C ILE A 10 14.14 -43.05 46.97
N GLY A 11 14.39 -42.91 45.69
CA GLY A 11 14.84 -41.66 45.09
C GLY A 11 13.64 -40.72 44.90
N ALA A 12 13.62 -39.59 45.61
CA ALA A 12 12.67 -38.52 45.39
C ALA A 12 13.02 -37.72 44.13
N ALA A 13 12.25 -37.88 43.07
CA ALA A 13 12.31 -37.01 41.89
C ALA A 13 11.66 -35.64 42.20
N MET A 14 12.47 -34.60 42.28
CA MET A 14 11.96 -33.22 42.37
C MET A 14 11.43 -32.81 40.98
N ILE A 15 10.12 -32.70 40.88
CA ILE A 15 9.43 -32.16 39.72
C ILE A 15 9.58 -30.63 39.80
N GLY A 16 10.49 -30.07 38.99
CA GLY A 16 10.64 -28.63 38.82
C GLY A 16 9.44 -28.08 38.08
N ALA A 17 8.70 -27.16 38.75
CA ALA A 17 7.62 -26.40 38.11
C ALA A 17 8.16 -25.54 36.96
N PRO A 18 7.44 -25.41 35.84
CA PRO A 18 7.89 -24.51 34.77
C PRO A 18 7.76 -23.07 35.27
N HIS A 19 8.87 -22.32 35.22
CA HIS A 19 8.84 -20.88 35.40
C HIS A 19 8.04 -20.27 34.25
N ALA A 20 6.89 -19.69 34.56
CA ALA A 20 6.16 -18.81 33.67
C ALA A 20 7.05 -17.61 33.37
N LEU A 21 7.57 -17.52 32.14
CA LEU A 21 8.22 -16.33 31.61
C LEU A 21 7.13 -15.25 31.52
N ASN A 22 7.17 -14.32 32.45
CA ASN A 22 6.39 -13.10 32.44
C ASN A 22 6.95 -12.23 31.30
N ALA A 23 6.39 -12.36 30.10
CA ALA A 23 6.67 -11.42 29.01
C ALA A 23 6.09 -10.07 29.42
N GLY A 24 6.94 -9.17 29.89
CA GLY A 24 6.60 -7.76 30.06
C GLY A 24 6.05 -7.16 28.76
N PRO A 25 5.34 -6.04 28.83
CA PRO A 25 4.85 -5.37 27.64
C PRO A 25 6.03 -5.10 26.71
N ALA A 26 5.88 -5.47 25.41
CA ALA A 26 6.89 -5.23 24.41
C ALA A 26 7.18 -3.71 24.40
N GLU A 27 8.36 -3.34 24.86
CA GLU A 27 8.87 -1.99 24.71
C GLU A 27 9.04 -1.73 23.21
N TYR A 28 8.33 -0.74 22.71
CA TYR A 28 8.61 -0.17 21.39
C TYR A 28 10.06 0.35 21.42
N PRO A 29 10.90 0.02 20.43
CA PRO A 29 12.24 0.58 20.37
C PRO A 29 12.15 2.11 20.38
N ASP A 30 12.94 2.74 21.24
CA ASP A 30 13.05 4.18 21.38
C ASP A 30 13.41 4.80 20.01
N PRO A 31 12.57 5.68 19.44
CA PRO A 31 12.83 6.29 18.15
C PRO A 31 14.08 7.19 18.13
N SER A 32 14.64 7.54 19.30
CA SER A 32 15.88 8.32 19.40
C SER A 32 17.14 7.50 19.03
N GLN A 33 17.06 6.17 18.97
CA GLN A 33 18.17 5.28 18.60
C GLN A 33 18.11 4.80 17.14
N ALA A 34 17.09 5.18 16.38
CA ALA A 34 17.08 4.99 14.93
C ALA A 34 18.06 5.98 14.30
N GLY A 35 19.36 5.64 14.37
CA GLY A 35 20.39 6.38 13.68
C GLY A 35 20.00 6.54 12.22
N MET A 36 20.09 7.76 11.68
CA MET A 36 20.00 8.00 10.25
C MET A 36 21.04 7.11 9.58
N GLY A 37 20.57 6.01 8.99
CA GLY A 37 21.41 5.20 8.12
C GLY A 37 21.99 6.10 7.02
N PRO A 38 23.20 5.81 6.52
CA PRO A 38 23.84 6.63 5.51
C PRO A 38 22.86 6.86 4.35
N SER A 39 22.66 8.12 3.97
CA SER A 39 21.85 8.50 2.83
C SER A 39 22.31 7.69 1.62
N SER A 40 21.41 6.86 1.07
CA SER A 40 21.71 6.11 -0.14
C SER A 40 22.25 7.09 -1.20
N PRO A 41 23.33 6.73 -1.93
CA PRO A 41 23.85 7.61 -2.97
C PRO A 41 22.74 7.94 -3.97
N PRO A 42 22.75 9.14 -4.56
CA PRO A 42 21.75 9.51 -5.55
C PRO A 42 21.76 8.47 -6.68
N VAL A 43 20.60 7.88 -6.94
CA VAL A 43 20.42 6.98 -8.07
C VAL A 43 20.75 7.81 -9.31
N ALA A 44 21.71 7.34 -10.12
CA ALA A 44 22.00 8.01 -11.39
C ALA A 44 20.68 8.21 -12.14
N LYS A 45 20.45 9.43 -12.66
CA LYS A 45 19.20 9.80 -13.34
C LYS A 45 18.95 8.76 -14.43
N GLN A 46 17.97 7.91 -14.25
CA GLN A 46 17.64 6.84 -15.18
C GLN A 46 17.22 7.49 -16.48
N SER A 47 17.89 7.18 -17.59
CA SER A 47 17.52 7.72 -18.90
C SER A 47 16.06 7.37 -19.21
N CYS A 48 15.26 8.38 -19.52
CA CYS A 48 13.87 8.20 -19.88
C CYS A 48 13.78 8.12 -21.41
N PRO A 49 13.37 6.99 -21.99
CA PRO A 49 13.26 6.88 -23.44
C PRO A 49 12.40 8.00 -24.02
N ASN A 50 12.91 8.72 -25.00
CA ASN A 50 12.27 9.83 -25.70
C ASN A 50 11.93 11.08 -24.83
N ASN A 51 12.52 11.23 -23.65
CA ASN A 51 12.35 12.41 -22.80
C ASN A 51 13.59 12.65 -21.91
N ASP A 52 14.61 13.30 -22.47
CA ASP A 52 15.87 13.59 -21.76
C ASP A 52 15.67 14.55 -20.57
N ASP A 53 14.57 15.32 -20.61
CA ASP A 53 14.18 16.27 -19.57
C ASP A 53 13.10 15.69 -18.64
N ALA A 54 12.92 14.37 -18.59
CA ALA A 54 11.92 13.75 -17.72
C ALA A 54 12.14 14.10 -16.24
N LEU A 55 11.04 14.21 -15.50
CA LEU A 55 11.06 14.38 -14.03
C LEU A 55 11.80 13.21 -13.38
N GLY A 56 11.50 11.98 -13.80
CA GLY A 56 12.15 10.75 -13.35
C GLY A 56 11.89 10.45 -11.86
N VAL A 57 12.63 9.45 -11.38
CA VAL A 57 12.73 9.11 -9.95
C VAL A 57 14.08 9.60 -9.44
N ALA A 58 14.07 10.50 -8.47
CA ALA A 58 15.29 11.06 -7.90
C ALA A 58 15.94 10.12 -6.88
N ARG A 59 15.12 9.34 -6.18
CA ARG A 59 15.56 8.42 -5.15
C ARG A 59 14.56 7.28 -4.96
N VAL A 60 15.07 6.08 -4.71
CA VAL A 60 14.27 4.94 -4.25
C VAL A 60 14.51 4.77 -2.75
N VAL A 61 13.44 4.64 -2.00
CA VAL A 61 13.48 4.34 -0.55
C VAL A 61 12.95 2.95 -0.34
N GLU A 62 13.81 2.07 0.15
CA GLU A 62 13.42 0.73 0.56
C GLU A 62 12.91 0.78 2.01
N ILE A 63 11.70 0.27 2.23
CA ILE A 63 11.06 0.22 3.53
C ILE A 63 11.23 -1.17 4.14
N ASP A 64 11.84 -1.24 5.32
CA ASP A 64 11.76 -2.41 6.18
C ASP A 64 10.42 -2.36 6.92
N THR A 65 9.56 -3.31 6.63
CA THR A 65 8.20 -3.37 7.17
C THR A 65 8.08 -4.17 8.45
N THR A 66 9.21 -4.62 9.02
CA THR A 66 9.24 -5.38 10.27
C THR A 66 8.55 -4.60 11.39
N GLY A 67 7.61 -5.25 12.08
CA GLY A 67 6.83 -4.62 13.15
C GLY A 67 5.74 -3.66 12.69
N GLY A 68 5.53 -3.48 11.38
CA GLY A 68 4.45 -2.66 10.82
C GLY A 68 4.59 -1.17 11.08
N PRO A 69 5.72 -0.53 10.67
CA PRO A 69 5.90 0.91 10.87
C PRO A 69 4.82 1.73 10.18
N GLY A 70 4.48 2.89 10.77
CA GLY A 70 3.52 3.84 10.21
C GLY A 70 4.21 5.04 9.57
N PHE A 71 3.72 5.47 8.39
CA PHE A 71 4.25 6.59 7.62
C PHE A 71 3.17 7.61 7.27
N GLY A 72 3.55 8.88 7.16
CA GLY A 72 2.66 9.99 6.82
C GLY A 72 2.21 10.77 8.07
N PHE A 73 2.63 12.03 8.14
CA PHE A 73 2.51 12.89 9.32
C PHE A 73 1.08 13.24 9.73
N GLN A 74 0.08 12.97 8.92
CA GLN A 74 -1.30 13.16 9.35
C GLN A 74 -1.63 12.28 10.57
N HIS A 75 -1.06 11.06 10.65
CA HIS A 75 -1.29 10.10 11.73
C HIS A 75 -0.02 9.57 12.39
N TYR A 76 1.06 9.36 11.62
CA TYR A 76 2.28 8.69 12.08
C TYR A 76 3.49 9.62 11.96
N LYS A 77 4.08 9.99 13.08
CA LYS A 77 5.13 11.03 13.14
C LYS A 77 6.53 10.49 13.37
N ALA A 78 6.67 9.16 13.51
CA ALA A 78 7.94 8.55 13.91
C ALA A 78 9.03 8.60 12.82
N TYR A 79 8.63 8.55 11.55
CA TYR A 79 9.59 8.40 10.45
C TYR A 79 9.48 9.55 9.44
N ASP A 80 10.44 10.47 9.49
CA ASP A 80 10.62 11.53 8.50
C ASP A 80 11.76 11.15 7.54
N PHE A 81 11.42 10.46 6.47
CA PHE A 81 12.39 9.96 5.51
C PHE A 81 12.53 10.81 4.24
N LEU A 82 11.71 11.87 4.10
CA LEU A 82 11.72 12.73 2.92
C LEU A 82 12.58 13.97 3.16
N ASN A 83 13.40 14.31 2.18
CA ASN A 83 14.13 15.56 2.15
C ASN A 83 13.25 16.73 1.66
N PRO A 84 13.62 18.00 1.89
CA PRO A 84 12.91 19.14 1.31
C PRO A 84 12.74 18.97 -0.22
N LYS A 85 11.56 19.37 -0.72
CA LYS A 85 11.16 19.22 -2.13
C LYS A 85 11.02 17.77 -2.62
N GLU A 86 10.98 16.77 -1.75
CA GLU A 86 10.67 15.39 -2.12
C GLU A 86 9.18 15.08 -1.96
N VAL A 87 8.64 14.35 -2.95
CA VAL A 87 7.23 13.94 -3.00
C VAL A 87 7.13 12.46 -3.35
N VAL A 88 6.31 11.74 -2.57
CA VAL A 88 5.85 10.39 -2.90
C VAL A 88 4.44 10.50 -3.48
N LEU A 89 4.25 10.02 -4.71
CA LEU A 89 2.93 9.95 -5.32
C LEU A 89 2.23 8.66 -4.91
N THR A 90 1.04 8.76 -4.35
CA THR A 90 0.23 7.60 -3.98
C THR A 90 -1.19 7.72 -4.54
N PHE A 91 -1.73 6.56 -4.96
CA PHE A 91 -3.07 6.44 -5.54
C PHE A 91 -3.85 5.35 -4.82
N ASP A 92 -5.06 5.66 -4.40
CA ASP A 92 -5.96 4.75 -3.69
C ASP A 92 -7.13 4.32 -4.59
N ASP A 93 -7.82 3.28 -4.16
CA ASP A 93 -9.08 2.74 -4.65
C ASP A 93 -9.03 1.91 -5.94
N GLY A 94 -8.08 2.12 -6.83
CA GLY A 94 -8.01 1.42 -8.11
C GLY A 94 -7.67 -0.09 -8.05
N PRO A 95 -7.45 -0.69 -9.22
CA PRO A 95 -7.35 -0.06 -10.53
C PRO A 95 -8.70 0.11 -11.24
N LEU A 96 -8.87 1.21 -11.96
CA LEU A 96 -10.02 1.40 -12.87
C LEU A 96 -9.53 1.61 -14.31
N PRO A 97 -9.86 0.74 -15.29
CA PRO A 97 -9.16 0.64 -16.58
C PRO A 97 -8.91 1.96 -17.30
N THR A 98 -9.94 2.80 -17.43
CA THR A 98 -9.82 4.06 -18.18
C THR A 98 -8.92 5.07 -17.48
N HIS A 99 -9.09 5.26 -16.17
CA HIS A 99 -8.41 6.32 -15.44
C HIS A 99 -7.01 5.89 -15.01
N THR A 100 -6.87 4.68 -14.48
CA THR A 100 -5.56 4.14 -14.09
C THR A 100 -4.60 4.09 -15.27
N ARG A 101 -5.05 3.62 -16.47
CA ARG A 101 -4.17 3.61 -17.66
C ARG A 101 -3.76 5.01 -18.11
N THR A 102 -4.65 6.00 -18.00
CA THR A 102 -4.30 7.39 -18.30
C THR A 102 -3.23 7.92 -17.35
N ILE A 103 -3.33 7.59 -16.05
CA ILE A 103 -2.32 7.95 -15.05
C ILE A 103 -1.00 7.24 -15.36
N LEU A 104 -1.03 5.92 -15.65
CA LEU A 104 0.17 5.15 -15.99
C LEU A 104 0.89 5.72 -17.22
N ALA A 105 0.13 6.14 -18.24
CA ALA A 105 0.71 6.76 -19.43
C ALA A 105 1.41 8.09 -19.09
N ALA A 106 0.81 8.93 -18.23
CA ALA A 106 1.43 10.18 -17.79
C ALA A 106 2.70 9.93 -16.95
N LEU A 107 2.65 8.95 -16.02
CA LEU A 107 3.81 8.57 -15.21
C LEU A 107 4.94 8.01 -16.10
N ALA A 108 4.61 7.19 -17.09
CA ALA A 108 5.58 6.63 -18.02
C ALA A 108 6.26 7.70 -18.89
N ALA A 109 5.50 8.71 -19.36
CA ALA A 109 6.04 9.80 -20.16
C ALA A 109 7.09 10.65 -19.43
N GLU A 110 7.02 10.71 -18.10
CA GLU A 110 7.98 11.39 -17.23
C GLU A 110 8.91 10.41 -16.48
N CYS A 111 8.88 9.11 -16.79
CA CYS A 111 9.62 8.03 -16.10
C CYS A 111 9.46 8.05 -14.57
N VAL A 112 8.31 8.47 -14.09
CA VAL A 112 7.96 8.56 -12.67
C VAL A 112 7.39 7.25 -12.18
N LYS A 113 7.70 6.88 -10.94
CA LYS A 113 7.11 5.74 -10.25
C LYS A 113 6.25 6.22 -9.07
N ALA A 114 5.22 5.45 -8.76
CA ALA A 114 4.27 5.75 -7.70
C ALA A 114 3.91 4.49 -6.91
N THR A 115 3.18 4.66 -5.80
CA THR A 115 2.61 3.57 -5.02
C THR A 115 1.09 3.56 -5.20
N PHE A 116 0.52 2.38 -5.48
CA PHE A 116 -0.92 2.18 -5.64
C PHE A 116 -1.46 1.31 -4.51
N PHE A 117 -2.38 1.83 -3.72
CA PHE A 117 -3.09 1.08 -2.68
C PHE A 117 -4.42 0.59 -3.26
N THR A 118 -4.43 -0.66 -3.71
CA THR A 118 -5.51 -1.19 -4.53
C THR A 118 -6.64 -1.80 -3.69
N VAL A 119 -7.88 -1.53 -4.08
CA VAL A 119 -9.06 -2.22 -3.55
C VAL A 119 -9.17 -3.59 -4.20
N GLY A 120 -9.24 -4.65 -3.39
CA GLY A 120 -9.19 -6.03 -3.85
C GLY A 120 -10.27 -6.38 -4.88
N GLN A 121 -11.49 -5.85 -4.74
CA GLN A 121 -12.56 -6.05 -5.71
C GLN A 121 -12.17 -5.53 -7.11
N LEU A 122 -11.53 -4.36 -7.19
CA LEU A 122 -11.08 -3.81 -8.47
C LEU A 122 -9.80 -4.48 -8.97
N ALA A 123 -8.87 -4.81 -8.06
CA ALA A 123 -7.67 -5.58 -8.40
C ALA A 123 -8.03 -6.95 -9.04
N GLY A 124 -8.98 -7.68 -8.43
CA GLY A 124 -9.48 -8.95 -8.96
C GLY A 124 -10.35 -8.78 -10.21
N GLY A 125 -11.07 -7.66 -10.31
CA GLY A 125 -11.93 -7.35 -11.46
C GLY A 125 -11.16 -6.91 -12.71
N TYR A 126 -10.01 -6.26 -12.53
CA TYR A 126 -9.16 -5.73 -13.60
C TYR A 126 -7.69 -6.17 -13.45
N PRO A 127 -7.44 -7.49 -13.41
CA PRO A 127 -6.10 -8.02 -13.15
C PRO A 127 -5.08 -7.63 -14.25
N ASP A 128 -5.53 -7.38 -15.46
CA ASP A 128 -4.70 -6.90 -16.56
C ASP A 128 -4.18 -5.47 -16.30
N VAL A 129 -5.00 -4.60 -15.70
CA VAL A 129 -4.58 -3.24 -15.32
C VAL A 129 -3.62 -3.29 -14.13
N LEU A 130 -3.88 -4.15 -13.13
CA LEU A 130 -2.98 -4.34 -12.01
C LEU A 130 -1.60 -4.84 -12.49
N ARG A 131 -1.57 -5.79 -13.42
CA ARG A 131 -0.31 -6.23 -14.03
C ARG A 131 0.40 -5.11 -14.82
N GLN A 132 -0.33 -4.17 -15.41
CA GLN A 132 0.27 -2.98 -16.04
C GLN A 132 0.93 -2.07 -15.00
N ILE A 133 0.33 -1.88 -13.83
CA ILE A 133 0.93 -1.15 -12.70
C ILE A 133 2.26 -1.81 -12.31
N VAL A 134 2.25 -3.12 -12.07
CA VAL A 134 3.45 -3.89 -11.69
C VAL A 134 4.52 -3.85 -12.79
N LYS A 135 4.13 -4.12 -14.05
CA LYS A 135 5.05 -4.07 -15.21
C LYS A 135 5.65 -2.67 -15.42
N GLY A 136 4.90 -1.63 -15.09
CA GLY A 136 5.38 -0.25 -15.09
C GLY A 136 6.41 0.05 -13.99
N GLY A 137 6.72 -0.91 -13.12
CA GLY A 137 7.67 -0.76 -12.01
C GLY A 137 7.13 0.10 -10.87
N HIS A 138 5.81 0.21 -10.73
CA HIS A 138 5.16 0.87 -9.61
C HIS A 138 4.99 -0.09 -8.45
N THR A 139 4.95 0.43 -7.23
CA THR A 139 4.69 -0.38 -6.04
C THR A 139 3.19 -0.55 -5.83
N VAL A 140 2.78 -1.79 -5.54
CA VAL A 140 1.40 -2.12 -5.21
C VAL A 140 1.30 -2.48 -3.74
N GLY A 141 0.50 -1.73 -3.00
CA GLY A 141 0.00 -2.04 -1.67
C GLY A 141 -1.49 -2.38 -1.71
N THR A 142 -2.11 -2.51 -0.55
CA THR A 142 -3.50 -2.93 -0.43
C THR A 142 -4.36 -1.93 0.35
N HIS A 143 -5.68 -1.93 0.05
CA HIS A 143 -6.65 -0.98 0.58
C HIS A 143 -7.99 -1.67 0.92
N THR A 144 -7.94 -2.86 1.53
CA THR A 144 -9.09 -3.74 1.80
C THR A 144 -9.71 -4.37 0.54
N VAL A 145 -10.72 -5.23 0.71
CA VAL A 145 -11.44 -5.82 -0.44
C VAL A 145 -12.49 -4.88 -1.01
N LYS A 146 -13.30 -4.24 -0.12
CA LYS A 146 -14.52 -3.48 -0.49
C LYS A 146 -14.53 -2.06 0.05
N HIS A 147 -13.42 -1.55 0.55
CA HIS A 147 -13.29 -0.22 1.12
C HIS A 147 -14.21 0.09 2.32
N PRO A 148 -14.44 -0.84 3.27
CA PRO A 148 -15.21 -0.53 4.47
C PRO A 148 -14.39 0.28 5.48
N ASN A 149 -15.07 1.02 6.37
CA ASN A 149 -14.42 1.59 7.54
C ASN A 149 -14.10 0.47 8.54
N LEU A 150 -12.84 0.01 8.57
CA LEU A 150 -12.41 -1.13 9.39
C LEU A 150 -12.57 -0.88 10.89
N ALA A 151 -12.45 0.37 11.36
CA ALA A 151 -12.61 0.72 12.76
C ALA A 151 -14.06 0.48 13.29
N LYS A 152 -15.02 0.30 12.36
CA LYS A 152 -16.43 -0.01 12.70
C LYS A 152 -16.78 -1.49 12.56
N LEU A 153 -15.83 -2.32 12.13
CA LEU A 153 -16.07 -3.75 11.92
C LEU A 153 -15.63 -4.57 13.14
N PRO A 154 -16.27 -5.73 13.41
CA PRO A 154 -15.70 -6.73 14.29
C PRO A 154 -14.30 -7.14 13.81
N MET A 155 -13.38 -7.38 14.74
CA MET A 155 -11.96 -7.63 14.47
C MET A 155 -11.72 -8.69 13.38
N GLU A 156 -12.41 -9.82 13.45
CA GLU A 156 -12.24 -10.91 12.48
C GLU A 156 -12.72 -10.52 11.06
N LYS A 157 -13.75 -9.70 10.95
CA LYS A 157 -14.19 -9.17 9.66
C LYS A 157 -13.18 -8.15 9.10
N ALA A 158 -12.61 -7.32 9.97
CA ALA A 158 -11.58 -6.37 9.57
C ALA A 158 -10.29 -7.07 9.12
N LYS A 159 -9.82 -8.10 9.84
CA LYS A 159 -8.71 -8.96 9.41
C LYS A 159 -8.99 -9.63 8.07
N ALA A 160 -10.19 -10.17 7.88
CA ALA A 160 -10.57 -10.80 6.62
C ALA A 160 -10.56 -9.81 5.43
N GLU A 161 -10.97 -8.55 5.64
CA GLU A 161 -10.85 -7.49 4.62
C GLU A 161 -9.39 -7.18 4.27
N ILE A 162 -8.49 -7.19 5.24
CA ILE A 162 -7.05 -6.98 5.03
C ILE A 162 -6.45 -8.16 4.30
N GLU A 163 -6.54 -9.37 4.85
CA GLU A 163 -5.84 -10.54 4.32
C GLU A 163 -6.37 -11.00 2.96
N LYS A 164 -7.69 -10.94 2.76
CA LYS A 164 -8.26 -11.21 1.45
C LYS A 164 -7.79 -10.22 0.40
N SER A 165 -7.63 -8.93 0.76
CA SER A 165 -7.11 -7.94 -0.19
C SER A 165 -5.67 -8.25 -0.62
N VAL A 166 -4.83 -8.71 0.32
CA VAL A 166 -3.46 -9.15 0.05
C VAL A 166 -3.44 -10.35 -0.90
N SER A 167 -4.24 -11.39 -0.61
CA SER A 167 -4.35 -12.60 -1.46
C SER A 167 -4.87 -12.28 -2.85
N ILE A 168 -5.92 -11.45 -2.96
CA ILE A 168 -6.51 -11.05 -4.25
C ILE A 168 -5.51 -10.23 -5.07
N ALA A 169 -4.88 -9.22 -4.46
CA ALA A 169 -3.91 -8.38 -5.17
C ALA A 169 -2.70 -9.18 -5.65
N SER A 170 -2.13 -10.04 -4.82
CA SER A 170 -0.99 -10.89 -5.20
C SER A 170 -1.35 -11.85 -6.33
N ARG A 171 -2.53 -12.49 -6.27
CA ARG A 171 -3.02 -13.38 -7.33
C ARG A 171 -3.29 -12.63 -8.63
N ALA A 172 -3.92 -11.46 -8.56
CA ALA A 172 -4.25 -10.65 -9.73
C ALA A 172 -2.99 -10.07 -10.39
N ALA A 173 -1.99 -9.70 -9.60
CA ALA A 173 -0.69 -9.24 -10.07
C ALA A 173 0.15 -10.36 -10.71
N GLY A 174 -0.08 -11.62 -10.30
CA GLY A 174 0.75 -12.76 -10.67
C GLY A 174 2.07 -12.84 -9.91
N ALA A 175 2.24 -12.03 -8.87
CA ALA A 175 3.41 -11.97 -7.99
C ALA A 175 3.00 -11.39 -6.62
N PRO A 176 3.75 -11.65 -5.54
CA PRO A 176 3.51 -11.01 -4.26
C PRO A 176 3.62 -9.48 -4.38
N VAL A 177 2.71 -8.76 -3.71
CA VAL A 177 2.71 -7.30 -3.64
C VAL A 177 3.54 -6.79 -2.45
N ALA A 178 3.74 -5.49 -2.33
CA ALA A 178 4.43 -4.92 -1.18
C ALA A 178 3.58 -5.05 0.10
N PRO A 179 4.20 -5.30 1.27
CA PRO A 179 3.53 -5.32 2.57
C PRO A 179 3.19 -3.90 3.02
N PHE A 180 2.48 -3.16 2.18
CA PHE A 180 2.02 -1.81 2.40
C PHE A 180 0.50 -1.79 2.46
N PHE A 181 -0.03 -1.17 3.50
CA PHE A 181 -1.46 -1.06 3.71
C PHE A 181 -1.86 0.39 3.98
N ARG A 182 -2.98 0.82 3.42
CA ARG A 182 -3.63 2.07 3.79
C ARG A 182 -5.06 1.80 4.26
N PHE A 183 -5.42 2.38 5.40
CA PHE A 183 -6.77 2.25 5.92
C PHE A 183 -7.75 3.08 5.11
N PRO A 184 -8.93 2.54 4.71
CA PRO A 184 -10.03 3.33 4.17
C PRO A 184 -10.37 4.51 5.08
N TYR A 185 -10.62 5.68 4.48
CA TYR A 185 -10.90 6.93 5.19
C TYR A 185 -9.77 7.39 6.13
N LEU A 186 -8.58 6.81 6.03
CA LEU A 186 -7.47 6.98 6.98
C LEU A 186 -7.87 6.67 8.43
N ARG A 187 -8.82 5.73 8.63
CA ARG A 187 -9.37 5.35 9.94
C ARG A 187 -8.79 4.04 10.41
N ASP A 188 -7.79 4.13 11.27
CA ASP A 188 -7.17 2.98 11.93
C ASP A 188 -7.81 2.66 13.29
N SER A 189 -7.30 1.62 13.95
CA SER A 189 -7.53 1.33 15.36
C SER A 189 -6.30 0.66 15.97
N PRO A 190 -6.03 0.84 17.28
CA PRO A 190 -4.86 0.25 17.93
C PRO A 190 -4.77 -1.27 17.75
N GLN A 191 -5.90 -1.98 17.79
CA GLN A 191 -5.94 -3.43 17.60
C GLN A 191 -5.52 -3.84 16.18
N LEU A 192 -5.97 -3.10 15.17
CA LEU A 192 -5.60 -3.37 13.77
C LEU A 192 -4.15 -2.97 13.48
N LEU A 193 -3.65 -1.89 14.07
CA LEU A 193 -2.23 -1.53 13.98
C LEU A 193 -1.34 -2.62 14.58
N LYS A 194 -1.70 -3.14 15.77
CA LYS A 194 -1.00 -4.28 16.37
C LYS A 194 -1.05 -5.53 15.49
N TYR A 195 -2.19 -5.80 14.86
CA TYR A 195 -2.33 -6.91 13.92
C TYR A 195 -1.43 -6.74 12.71
N LEU A 196 -1.46 -5.58 12.04
CA LEU A 196 -0.60 -5.31 10.88
C LEU A 196 0.87 -5.39 11.26
N GLY A 197 1.24 -4.92 12.47
CA GLY A 197 2.59 -5.08 13.03
C GLY A 197 3.02 -6.55 13.12
N SER A 198 2.14 -7.44 13.64
CA SER A 198 2.43 -8.88 13.71
C SER A 198 2.55 -9.56 12.34
N ARG A 199 2.02 -8.92 11.29
CA ARG A 199 2.10 -9.35 9.89
C ARG A 199 3.27 -8.71 9.13
N ASN A 200 4.05 -7.86 9.78
CA ASN A 200 5.10 -7.06 9.14
C ASN A 200 4.56 -6.24 7.94
N ILE A 201 3.36 -5.68 8.08
CA ILE A 201 2.73 -4.83 7.08
C ILE A 201 2.80 -3.38 7.55
N ALA A 202 3.53 -2.54 6.80
CA ALA A 202 3.64 -1.12 7.07
C ALA A 202 2.33 -0.38 6.74
N VAL A 203 2.01 0.62 7.54
CA VAL A 203 0.79 1.41 7.41
C VAL A 203 1.10 2.79 6.84
N PHE A 204 0.40 3.16 5.78
CA PHE A 204 0.58 4.47 5.16
C PHE A 204 -0.64 5.37 5.41
N SER A 205 -0.39 6.50 6.03
CA SER A 205 -1.28 7.67 6.00
C SER A 205 -0.85 8.59 4.85
N THR A 206 -1.02 9.87 5.03
CA THR A 206 -0.61 10.89 4.05
C THR A 206 0.00 12.11 4.75
N ASP A 207 0.71 12.92 3.99
CA ASP A 207 1.10 14.27 4.41
C ASP A 207 0.22 15.32 3.75
N LEU A 208 -0.20 15.04 2.51
CA LEU A 208 -1.01 15.94 1.69
C LEU A 208 -2.19 15.17 1.09
N ASP A 209 -3.40 15.49 1.51
CA ASP A 209 -4.61 15.04 0.83
C ASP A 209 -4.93 16.01 -0.32
N SER A 210 -5.05 15.48 -1.53
CA SER A 210 -5.42 16.25 -2.72
C SER A 210 -6.88 16.68 -2.72
N PHE A 211 -7.72 16.00 -1.94
CA PHE A 211 -9.18 16.11 -1.95
C PHE A 211 -9.80 15.93 -3.34
N ASP A 212 -9.17 15.12 -4.21
CA ASP A 212 -9.62 14.85 -5.57
C ASP A 212 -10.97 14.11 -5.62
N PHE A 213 -11.31 13.36 -4.56
CA PHE A 213 -12.62 12.75 -4.38
C PHE A 213 -13.78 13.77 -4.33
N LYS A 214 -13.51 15.05 -4.04
CA LYS A 214 -14.45 16.16 -4.17
C LYS A 214 -14.64 16.63 -5.62
N ARG A 215 -13.97 15.95 -6.56
CA ARG A 215 -14.02 16.18 -8.01
C ARG A 215 -13.75 17.62 -8.46
N PRO A 216 -12.73 18.31 -7.93
CA PRO A 216 -12.36 19.62 -8.43
C PRO A 216 -11.94 19.52 -9.89
N ARG A 217 -12.14 20.59 -10.67
CA ARG A 217 -11.61 20.65 -12.05
C ARG A 217 -10.10 20.48 -12.06
N PRO A 218 -9.48 19.86 -13.09
CA PRO A 218 -8.04 19.56 -13.11
C PRO A 218 -7.14 20.73 -12.72
N LYS A 219 -7.34 21.91 -13.29
CA LYS A 219 -6.56 23.12 -12.94
C LYS A 219 -6.66 23.49 -11.46
N ARG A 220 -7.85 23.35 -10.84
CA ARG A 220 -8.03 23.63 -9.42
C ARG A 220 -7.37 22.56 -8.54
N LEU A 221 -7.44 21.29 -8.96
CA LEU A 221 -6.77 20.20 -8.29
C LEU A 221 -5.25 20.46 -8.22
N ILE A 222 -4.63 20.75 -9.35
CA ILE A 222 -3.19 21.08 -9.44
C ILE A 222 -2.85 22.25 -8.53
N LYS A 223 -3.61 23.36 -8.62
CA LYS A 223 -3.41 24.54 -7.76
C LYS A 223 -3.44 24.19 -6.27
N ASN A 224 -4.40 23.37 -5.84
CA ASN A 224 -4.55 22.95 -4.46
C ASN A 224 -3.35 22.10 -4.00
N ILE A 225 -2.94 21.13 -4.81
CA ILE A 225 -1.79 20.26 -4.53
C ILE A 225 -0.52 21.12 -4.40
N MET A 226 -0.24 21.95 -5.40
CA MET A 226 0.98 22.77 -5.40
C MET A 226 1.00 23.75 -4.22
N SER A 227 -0.10 24.43 -3.92
CA SER A 227 -0.19 25.33 -2.76
C SER A 227 0.03 24.63 -1.42
N ASN A 228 -0.42 23.38 -1.28
CA ASN A 228 -0.17 22.58 -0.07
C ASN A 228 1.28 22.10 -0.01
N LEU A 229 1.86 21.71 -1.14
CA LEU A 229 3.28 21.36 -1.23
C LEU A 229 4.18 22.55 -0.90
N ASP A 230 3.86 23.74 -1.37
CA ASP A 230 4.64 24.96 -1.05
C ASP A 230 4.64 25.26 0.45
N LYS A 231 3.51 25.01 1.14
CA LYS A 231 3.41 25.20 2.59
C LYS A 231 4.16 24.13 3.38
N LYS A 232 4.16 22.87 2.93
CA LYS A 232 4.75 21.74 3.65
C LYS A 232 6.18 21.42 3.21
N GLY A 233 6.54 21.82 2.02
CA GLY A 233 7.87 21.62 1.43
C GLY A 233 8.15 20.23 0.90
N LYS A 234 7.42 19.20 1.36
CA LYS A 234 7.61 17.78 1.02
C LYS A 234 6.39 16.96 1.44
N GLY A 235 6.29 15.70 1.03
CA GLY A 235 5.30 14.80 1.61
C GLY A 235 4.82 13.65 0.74
N ILE A 236 4.08 12.75 1.38
CA ILE A 236 3.31 11.68 0.76
C ILE A 236 1.98 12.29 0.29
N LEU A 237 1.78 12.33 -1.03
CA LEU A 237 0.57 12.88 -1.66
C LEU A 237 -0.46 11.78 -1.90
N LEU A 238 -1.65 11.92 -1.33
CA LEU A 238 -2.79 11.05 -1.54
C LEU A 238 -3.66 11.55 -2.67
N MET A 239 -3.89 10.69 -3.65
CA MET A 239 -4.80 10.85 -4.79
C MET A 239 -5.57 9.55 -5.00
N HIS A 240 -6.55 9.53 -5.92
CA HIS A 240 -7.32 8.33 -6.25
C HIS A 240 -7.29 8.10 -7.77
N ASP A 241 -6.83 6.91 -8.19
CA ASP A 241 -6.73 6.58 -9.62
C ASP A 241 -8.05 6.18 -10.28
N ILE A 242 -9.13 6.17 -9.48
CA ILE A 242 -10.50 6.04 -9.97
C ILE A 242 -11.13 7.39 -10.36
N GLN A 243 -10.48 8.52 -10.06
CA GLN A 243 -11.04 9.85 -10.32
C GLN A 243 -10.68 10.36 -11.73
N PRO A 244 -11.67 10.68 -12.58
CA PRO A 244 -11.42 11.13 -13.94
C PRO A 244 -10.65 12.45 -14.01
N ASN A 245 -10.86 13.35 -13.03
CA ASN A 245 -10.18 14.63 -13.01
C ASN A 245 -8.74 14.51 -12.55
N THR A 246 -8.41 13.54 -11.69
CA THR A 246 -7.03 13.18 -11.34
C THR A 246 -6.29 12.65 -12.56
N ALA A 247 -6.88 11.70 -13.27
CA ALA A 247 -6.29 11.18 -14.51
C ALA A 247 -6.01 12.29 -15.54
N LYS A 248 -6.95 13.21 -15.72
CA LYS A 248 -6.78 14.37 -16.63
C LYS A 248 -5.74 15.37 -16.14
N ALA A 249 -5.55 15.49 -14.82
CA ALA A 249 -4.61 16.44 -14.23
C ALA A 249 -3.15 15.96 -14.27
N MET A 250 -2.90 14.65 -14.36
CA MET A 250 -1.57 14.06 -14.17
C MET A 250 -0.48 14.67 -15.05
N PRO A 251 -0.63 14.83 -16.38
CA PRO A 251 0.43 15.39 -17.20
C PRO A 251 0.86 16.78 -16.73
N GLU A 252 -0.10 17.66 -16.48
CA GLU A 252 0.18 19.03 -16.05
C GLU A 252 0.64 19.10 -14.58
N LEU A 253 0.20 18.18 -13.71
CA LEU A 253 0.70 18.07 -12.34
C LEU A 253 2.19 17.69 -12.34
N LEU A 254 2.60 16.71 -13.13
CA LEU A 254 4.01 16.30 -13.23
C LEU A 254 4.87 17.44 -13.75
N LYS A 255 4.41 18.18 -14.76
CA LYS A 255 5.09 19.42 -15.24
C LYS A 255 5.20 20.47 -14.14
N ALA A 256 4.13 20.69 -13.37
CA ALA A 256 4.14 21.67 -12.29
C ALA A 256 5.11 21.25 -11.16
N LEU A 257 5.16 19.98 -10.78
CA LEU A 257 6.13 19.46 -9.80
C LEU A 257 7.55 19.71 -10.27
N LYS A 258 7.86 19.38 -11.52
CA LYS A 258 9.16 19.59 -12.15
C LYS A 258 9.56 21.07 -12.17
N ALA A 259 8.67 21.94 -12.67
CA ALA A 259 8.92 23.37 -12.76
C ALA A 259 9.16 24.05 -11.41
N ASN A 260 8.62 23.48 -10.32
CA ASN A 260 8.82 23.98 -8.96
C ASN A 260 9.92 23.23 -8.19
N GLY A 261 10.75 22.43 -8.88
CA GLY A 261 11.92 21.75 -8.33
C GLY A 261 11.59 20.60 -7.39
N TYR A 262 10.37 20.05 -7.44
CA TYR A 262 10.04 18.84 -6.68
C TYR A 262 10.68 17.61 -7.30
N LYS A 263 11.10 16.68 -6.45
CA LYS A 263 11.76 15.43 -6.80
C LYS A 263 10.87 14.26 -6.39
N ILE A 264 10.73 13.27 -7.28
CA ILE A 264 9.92 12.10 -6.97
C ILE A 264 10.75 11.07 -6.21
N VAL A 265 10.20 10.60 -5.11
CA VAL A 265 10.72 9.46 -4.34
C VAL A 265 9.81 8.26 -4.59
N HIS A 266 10.40 7.14 -4.99
CA HIS A 266 9.70 5.88 -5.16
C HIS A 266 9.92 4.99 -3.93
N LEU A 267 8.86 4.40 -3.41
CA LEU A 267 8.91 3.48 -2.28
C LEU A 267 8.92 2.04 -2.77
N THR A 268 9.82 1.24 -2.23
CA THR A 268 9.85 -0.21 -2.40
C THR A 268 9.88 -0.89 -1.04
N ALA A 269 9.51 -2.15 -0.98
CA ALA A 269 9.60 -2.93 0.24
C ALA A 269 10.84 -3.82 0.20
N LYS A 270 11.52 -3.98 1.33
CA LYS A 270 12.67 -4.89 1.52
C LYS A 270 12.32 -6.35 1.23
N ALA A 271 11.09 -6.75 1.56
CA ALA A 271 10.56 -8.07 1.28
C ALA A 271 9.10 -7.98 0.82
N PRO A 272 8.62 -8.91 -0.02
CA PRO A 272 7.23 -8.95 -0.40
C PRO A 272 6.33 -9.41 0.75
N VAL A 273 5.02 -9.15 0.66
CA VAL A 273 4.06 -9.66 1.64
C VAL A 273 3.93 -11.18 1.50
N VAL A 274 3.81 -11.86 2.65
CA VAL A 274 3.49 -13.29 2.71
C VAL A 274 1.97 -13.42 2.86
N THR A 275 1.32 -14.07 1.89
CA THR A 275 -0.11 -14.38 1.97
C THR A 275 -0.40 -15.49 2.98
N LEU A 276 -1.63 -15.57 3.46
CA LEU A 276 -2.08 -16.64 4.34
C LEU A 276 -2.89 -17.67 3.54
N ALA A 277 -2.48 -18.94 3.59
CA ALA A 277 -3.05 -20.02 2.79
C ALA A 277 -4.58 -20.15 2.94
N GLU A 278 -5.12 -19.88 4.14
CA GLU A 278 -6.56 -19.89 4.38
C GLU A 278 -7.30 -18.83 3.53
N TYR A 279 -6.74 -17.62 3.42
CA TYR A 279 -7.32 -16.54 2.62
C TYR A 279 -7.05 -16.74 1.13
N ASP A 280 -5.93 -17.33 0.76
CA ASP A 280 -5.64 -17.71 -0.64
C ASP A 280 -6.70 -18.66 -1.19
N LYS A 281 -7.08 -19.67 -0.40
CA LYS A 281 -8.13 -20.61 -0.73
C LYS A 281 -9.51 -19.94 -0.80
N LEU A 282 -9.83 -19.07 0.15
CA LEU A 282 -11.12 -18.37 0.18
C LEU A 282 -11.31 -17.44 -1.01
N THR A 283 -10.24 -16.78 -1.47
CA THR A 283 -10.30 -15.76 -2.54
C THR A 283 -10.17 -16.32 -3.95
N GLU A 284 -9.91 -17.62 -4.10
CA GLU A 284 -9.76 -18.23 -5.43
C GLU A 284 -11.00 -18.06 -6.31
N LYS A 285 -12.18 -18.25 -5.73
CA LYS A 285 -13.46 -18.08 -6.42
C LYS A 285 -13.81 -16.59 -6.64
N ASP A 286 -13.42 -15.74 -5.67
CA ASP A 286 -13.72 -14.31 -5.73
C ASP A 286 -13.04 -13.64 -6.94
N VAL A 287 -11.77 -13.94 -7.21
CA VAL A 287 -11.03 -13.37 -8.35
C VAL A 287 -11.67 -13.80 -9.68
N LYS A 288 -12.06 -15.06 -9.81
CA LYS A 288 -12.77 -15.56 -11.00
C LYS A 288 -14.13 -14.87 -11.17
N GLY A 289 -14.85 -14.65 -10.07
CA GLY A 289 -16.15 -13.98 -10.08
C GLY A 289 -16.07 -12.50 -10.44
N PHE A 290 -15.06 -11.79 -9.91
CA PHE A 290 -14.85 -10.36 -10.25
C PHE A 290 -14.49 -10.17 -11.72
N ALA A 291 -13.59 -11.00 -12.27
CA ALA A 291 -13.21 -10.93 -13.67
C ALA A 291 -14.41 -11.24 -14.60
N ALA A 292 -15.23 -12.24 -14.27
CA ALA A 292 -16.42 -12.59 -15.05
C ALA A 292 -17.51 -11.50 -14.99
N GLY A 293 -17.68 -10.85 -13.81
CA GLY A 293 -18.62 -9.73 -13.64
C GLY A 293 -18.30 -8.52 -14.52
N ASN A 294 -17.01 -8.25 -14.73
CA ASN A 294 -16.55 -7.14 -15.56
C ASN A 294 -16.54 -7.43 -17.07
N GLN A 295 -16.69 -8.69 -17.46
CA GLN A 295 -16.78 -9.12 -18.87
C GLN A 295 -18.22 -9.12 -19.38
N ARG A 296 -19.21 -8.84 -18.55
CA ARG A 296 -20.61 -8.76 -19.02
C ARG A 296 -20.73 -7.63 -20.03
N PRO A 297 -21.11 -7.92 -21.30
CA PRO A 297 -21.25 -6.89 -22.30
C PRO A 297 -22.36 -5.93 -21.90
N ILE A 298 -22.07 -4.65 -21.91
CA ILE A 298 -23.04 -3.57 -21.69
C ILE A 298 -24.21 -3.67 -22.71
N SER A 299 -23.93 -4.27 -23.85
CA SER A 299 -24.90 -4.53 -24.93
C SER A 299 -26.12 -5.38 -24.53
N SER A 300 -26.06 -6.11 -23.40
CA SER A 300 -27.26 -6.85 -22.91
C SER A 300 -28.29 -5.96 -22.20
N VAL A 301 -27.94 -4.71 -21.88
CA VAL A 301 -28.78 -3.78 -21.11
C VAL A 301 -29.09 -2.48 -21.89
N VAL A 302 -28.31 -2.19 -22.95
CA VAL A 302 -28.47 -0.98 -23.75
C VAL A 302 -28.82 -1.37 -25.19
N ARG A 303 -30.09 -1.17 -25.60
CA ARG A 303 -30.52 -1.27 -26.99
C ARG A 303 -30.42 0.14 -27.58
N THR A 304 -29.49 0.32 -28.50
CA THR A 304 -29.46 1.57 -29.31
C THR A 304 -30.66 1.50 -30.27
N ILE A 305 -31.61 2.39 -30.10
CA ILE A 305 -32.64 2.61 -31.08
C ILE A 305 -32.08 3.66 -32.04
N SER A 306 -31.56 3.21 -33.19
CA SER A 306 -31.25 4.12 -34.30
C SER A 306 -32.57 4.63 -34.85
N GLY A 307 -32.80 5.93 -34.67
CA GLY A 307 -33.87 6.60 -35.36
C GLY A 307 -33.44 6.85 -36.79
N ASP A 308 -33.89 6.01 -37.71
CA ASP A 308 -34.02 6.39 -39.12
C ASP A 308 -35.27 7.22 -39.26
N GLN A 309 -35.13 8.50 -39.46
CA GLN A 309 -36.00 9.33 -40.27
C GLN A 309 -35.20 10.42 -40.95
#